data_2b4959d05c23ad875d39020fe2cefb12
#
_entry.id   2b4959d05c23ad875d39020fe2cefb12
#
_cell.length_a   1.000
_cell.length_b   1.000
_cell.length_c   1.000
_cell.angle_alpha   90.00
_cell.angle_beta   90.00
_cell.angle_gamma   90.00
#
_symmetry.space_group_name_H-M   'P 1'
#
loop_
_entity.id
_entity.type
_entity.pdbx_description
1 polymer ?
#
loop_
_entity_poly.entity_id
_entity_poly.type
_entity_poly.pdbx_seq_one_letter_code
_entity_poly.pdbx_strand_id
1 'polypeptide(L)'
;MSDRITWKRVHPMHVLTARRQLADQGEVVRTLADLLPGVADVIAGPPIALKLGFPRDGKTDFELAFPVREPATRDGFVAKTLPSLPVFSITHVGPLTGGPEGTNLADTWKGFAEFIGSRSILVGDDPTRFLYHEGLDTVGTENERFVLEVQYPYHLPMWLDALEAGVTQYAGPEAAARVMAGSEGLADALDGRLAAEWVQAAVERLDREVPDERERACILNGCAHHYIVQSGDLLKAAWDEVGHDLRALVRKLTDEPFLGGKYSLDESGEEPLLIIERRPARQETYDQATDPAEKRYQACFCPLVRDAIRDGKAVSRSFCHCSGGWYAQEWEIVFGRKPEVRLVQTMLEGADACRFAVKIPPGFL
;
A
#
# COMPACT_ATOMS: atom_id res chain seq x y z
N MET A 1 -8.58 23.50 6.28
CA MET A 1 -8.24 22.07 6.53
C MET A 1 -6.86 21.72 5.98
N SER A 2 -6.44 22.22 4.82
CA SER A 2 -5.09 21.99 4.25
C SER A 2 -3.93 22.31 5.22
N ASP A 3 -4.05 23.34 6.03
CA ASP A 3 -3.01 23.82 6.95
C ASP A 3 -2.76 22.91 8.17
N ARG A 4 -3.54 21.83 8.29
CA ARG A 4 -3.43 20.84 9.37
C ARG A 4 -2.83 19.51 8.90
N ILE A 5 -2.64 19.33 7.60
CA ILE A 5 -2.08 18.10 7.04
C ILE A 5 -0.59 18.32 6.81
N THR A 6 0.20 17.49 7.48
CA THR A 6 1.66 17.48 7.36
C THR A 6 2.12 16.08 7.02
N TRP A 7 3.30 15.95 6.41
CA TRP A 7 3.93 14.65 6.35
C TRP A 7 5.13 14.59 7.31
N LYS A 8 5.39 13.41 7.83
CA LYS A 8 6.54 13.14 8.69
C LYS A 8 6.98 11.68 8.53
N ARG A 9 8.22 11.38 8.89
CA ARG A 9 8.66 9.99 9.04
C ARG A 9 8.49 9.58 10.51
N VAL A 10 7.64 8.59 10.76
CA VAL A 10 7.52 7.99 12.08
C VAL A 10 8.65 7.01 12.33
N HIS A 11 9.18 7.00 13.55
CA HIS A 11 10.28 6.11 13.93
C HIS A 11 9.78 4.70 14.23
N PRO A 12 10.65 3.67 14.15
CA PRO A 12 10.31 2.33 14.64
C PRO A 12 9.89 2.38 16.11
N MET A 13 8.91 1.56 16.48
CA MET A 13 8.45 1.48 17.86
C MET A 13 8.12 0.04 18.27
N HIS A 14 8.49 -0.33 19.48
CA HIS A 14 8.07 -1.59 20.08
C HIS A 14 6.63 -1.47 20.55
N VAL A 15 5.84 -2.49 20.28
CA VAL A 15 4.42 -2.54 20.63
C VAL A 15 4.00 -3.92 21.13
N LEU A 16 3.01 -3.94 22.01
CA LEU A 16 2.20 -5.11 22.30
C LEU A 16 0.91 -5.01 21.50
N THR A 17 0.55 -6.05 20.76
CA THR A 17 -0.58 -6.00 19.84
C THR A 17 -1.62 -7.08 20.08
N ALA A 18 -2.89 -6.76 19.77
CA ALA A 18 -3.99 -7.70 19.74
C ALA A 18 -4.83 -7.47 18.49
N ARG A 19 -4.99 -8.50 17.64
CA ARG A 19 -5.78 -8.41 16.40
C ARG A 19 -7.25 -8.69 16.65
N ARG A 20 -8.14 -7.89 16.04
CA ARG A 20 -9.61 -7.97 16.19
C ARG A 20 -10.31 -7.60 14.89
N GLN A 21 -11.45 -8.23 14.62
CA GLN A 21 -12.37 -7.82 13.57
C GLN A 21 -13.48 -6.97 14.19
N LEU A 22 -13.54 -5.69 13.84
CA LEU A 22 -14.38 -4.68 14.45
C LEU A 22 -15.23 -3.99 13.37
N ALA A 23 -16.47 -3.63 13.71
CA ALA A 23 -17.40 -3.05 12.77
C ALA A 23 -17.09 -1.58 12.47
N ASP A 24 -16.71 -0.82 13.50
CA ASP A 24 -16.53 0.64 13.40
C ASP A 24 -15.50 1.18 14.42
N GLN A 25 -15.25 2.49 14.36
CA GLN A 25 -14.34 3.16 15.28
C GLN A 25 -14.85 3.18 16.74
N GLY A 26 -16.16 3.10 16.95
CA GLY A 26 -16.73 2.98 18.29
C GLY A 26 -16.38 1.65 18.95
N GLU A 27 -16.41 0.53 18.19
CA GLU A 27 -15.90 -0.76 18.68
C GLU A 27 -14.39 -0.72 18.92
N VAL A 28 -13.63 -0.02 18.07
CA VAL A 28 -12.17 0.14 18.23
C VAL A 28 -11.86 0.79 19.58
N VAL A 29 -12.47 1.93 19.92
CA VAL A 29 -12.16 2.65 21.17
C VAL A 29 -12.61 1.89 22.40
N ARG A 30 -13.77 1.21 22.37
CA ARG A 30 -14.21 0.34 23.46
C ARG A 30 -13.21 -0.79 23.70
N THR A 31 -12.78 -1.46 22.63
CA THR A 31 -11.81 -2.55 22.74
C THR A 31 -10.45 -2.08 23.22
N LEU A 32 -9.97 -0.90 22.77
CA LEU A 32 -8.73 -0.29 23.29
C LEU A 32 -8.85 0.01 24.79
N ALA A 33 -9.97 0.60 25.23
CA ALA A 33 -10.22 0.90 26.63
C ALA A 33 -10.26 -0.37 27.50
N ASP A 34 -10.88 -1.45 27.00
CA ASP A 34 -10.96 -2.74 27.69
C ASP A 34 -9.58 -3.43 27.82
N LEU A 35 -8.71 -3.29 26.81
CA LEU A 35 -7.38 -3.90 26.78
C LEU A 35 -6.32 -3.08 27.55
N LEU A 36 -6.50 -1.77 27.65
CA LEU A 36 -5.52 -0.84 28.23
C LEU A 36 -5.08 -1.20 29.66
N PRO A 37 -5.97 -1.64 30.59
CA PRO A 37 -5.56 -2.05 31.94
C PRO A 37 -4.53 -3.19 31.94
N GLY A 38 -4.58 -4.11 30.95
CA GLY A 38 -3.64 -5.25 30.83
C GLY A 38 -2.20 -4.85 30.50
N VAL A 39 -1.96 -3.62 30.07
CA VAL A 39 -0.64 -3.09 29.65
C VAL A 39 -0.28 -1.76 30.33
N ALA A 40 -1.09 -1.28 31.27
CA ALA A 40 -0.99 0.07 31.87
C ALA A 40 0.38 0.31 32.55
N ASP A 41 1.03 -0.72 33.07
CA ASP A 41 2.34 -0.65 33.73
C ASP A 41 3.54 -0.53 32.77
N VAL A 42 3.35 -0.85 31.48
CA VAL A 42 4.42 -0.86 30.47
C VAL A 42 4.20 0.07 29.30
N ILE A 43 2.97 0.60 29.14
CA ILE A 43 2.64 1.50 28.03
C ILE A 43 3.46 2.79 28.09
N ALA A 44 4.00 3.24 26.94
CA ALA A 44 4.90 4.39 26.86
C ALA A 44 4.46 5.43 25.80
N GLY A 45 3.25 5.30 25.28
CA GLY A 45 2.70 6.22 24.28
C GLY A 45 1.20 6.01 24.04
N PRO A 46 0.58 6.79 23.15
CA PRO A 46 -0.84 6.66 22.86
C PRO A 46 -1.15 5.29 22.27
N PRO A 47 -2.25 4.62 22.65
CA PRO A 47 -2.73 3.44 21.98
C PRO A 47 -3.00 3.70 20.50
N ILE A 48 -2.78 2.69 19.66
CA ILE A 48 -2.84 2.78 18.20
C ILE A 48 -3.78 1.71 17.67
N ALA A 49 -4.66 2.08 16.74
CA ALA A 49 -5.35 1.10 15.91
C ALA A 49 -4.76 1.12 14.50
N LEU A 50 -4.29 -0.02 14.03
CA LEU A 50 -3.79 -0.24 12.68
C LEU A 50 -4.91 -0.86 11.84
N LYS A 51 -5.37 -0.16 10.80
CA LYS A 51 -6.36 -0.68 9.87
C LYS A 51 -5.66 -1.53 8.82
N LEU A 52 -5.87 -2.85 8.84
CA LEU A 52 -5.11 -3.82 8.04
C LEU A 52 -5.64 -4.05 6.63
N GLY A 53 -6.82 -3.53 6.29
CA GLY A 53 -7.42 -3.72 4.98
C GLY A 53 -8.81 -3.06 4.86
N PHE A 54 -9.64 -3.62 3.97
CA PHE A 54 -10.97 -3.10 3.68
C PHE A 54 -12.07 -3.87 4.44
N PRO A 55 -13.26 -3.26 4.67
CA PRO A 55 -14.37 -3.95 5.33
C PRO A 55 -14.80 -5.21 4.54
N ARG A 56 -15.05 -6.31 5.28
CA ARG A 56 -15.64 -7.55 4.77
C ARG A 56 -16.73 -7.99 5.75
N ASP A 57 -17.88 -8.33 5.21
CA ASP A 57 -19.05 -8.72 6.03
C ASP A 57 -19.37 -7.73 7.16
N GLY A 58 -19.24 -6.44 6.86
CA GLY A 58 -19.48 -5.34 7.80
C GLY A 58 -18.39 -5.13 8.85
N LYS A 59 -17.28 -5.87 8.80
CA LYS A 59 -16.16 -5.73 9.75
C LYS A 59 -14.85 -5.44 9.04
N THR A 60 -13.99 -4.70 9.71
CA THR A 60 -12.62 -4.42 9.30
C THR A 60 -11.64 -5.08 10.27
N ASP A 61 -10.56 -5.59 9.73
CA ASP A 61 -9.49 -6.18 10.50
C ASP A 61 -8.59 -5.07 11.08
N PHE A 62 -8.51 -5.01 12.39
CA PHE A 62 -7.66 -4.06 13.11
C PHE A 62 -6.63 -4.80 13.96
N GLU A 63 -5.44 -4.23 14.03
CA GLU A 63 -4.45 -4.57 15.02
C GLU A 63 -4.34 -3.44 16.02
N LEU A 64 -4.75 -3.71 17.26
CA LEU A 64 -4.71 -2.76 18.37
C LEU A 64 -3.33 -2.85 19.01
N ALA A 65 -2.60 -1.75 19.04
CA ALA A 65 -1.19 -1.70 19.43
C ALA A 65 -0.97 -0.73 20.58
N PHE A 66 -0.18 -1.15 21.55
CA PHE A 66 0.20 -0.39 22.73
C PHE A 66 1.70 -0.18 22.73
N PRO A 67 2.18 1.05 22.47
CA PRO A 67 3.60 1.35 22.45
C PRO A 67 4.27 1.07 23.80
N VAL A 68 5.44 0.44 23.77
CA VAL A 68 6.25 0.14 24.95
C VAL A 68 7.69 0.63 24.76
N ARG A 69 8.39 0.96 25.84
CA ARG A 69 9.79 1.45 25.75
C ARG A 69 10.74 0.35 25.31
N GLU A 70 10.52 -0.86 25.81
CA GLU A 70 11.33 -2.03 25.53
C GLU A 70 10.43 -3.21 25.18
N PRO A 71 10.91 -4.21 24.43
CA PRO A 71 10.14 -5.41 24.16
C PRO A 71 9.64 -6.05 25.46
N ALA A 72 8.33 -6.26 25.55
CA ALA A 72 7.67 -6.82 26.72
C ALA A 72 6.82 -8.03 26.31
N THR A 73 6.54 -8.92 27.27
CA THR A 73 5.64 -10.05 27.09
C THR A 73 4.44 -9.87 27.98
N ARG A 74 3.23 -10.06 27.42
CA ARG A 74 1.96 -10.04 28.16
C ARG A 74 1.02 -11.10 27.59
N ASP A 75 0.30 -11.74 28.46
CA ASP A 75 -0.69 -12.75 28.07
C ASP A 75 -1.79 -12.07 27.23
N GLY A 76 -2.16 -12.70 26.13
CA GLY A 76 -3.16 -12.19 25.20
C GLY A 76 -2.65 -11.13 24.20
N PHE A 77 -1.34 -10.80 24.22
CA PHE A 77 -0.71 -9.87 23.31
C PHE A 77 0.47 -10.49 22.55
N VAL A 78 0.71 -9.97 21.35
CA VAL A 78 1.88 -10.31 20.52
C VAL A 78 2.85 -9.13 20.54
N ALA A 79 4.10 -9.39 20.93
CA ALA A 79 5.15 -8.37 20.89
C ALA A 79 5.73 -8.25 19.49
N LYS A 80 5.85 -7.03 18.97
CA LYS A 80 6.52 -6.76 17.69
C LYS A 80 7.07 -5.33 17.61
N THR A 81 7.79 -5.05 16.54
CA THR A 81 8.26 -3.70 16.21
C THR A 81 7.53 -3.19 14.97
N LEU A 82 6.83 -2.08 15.10
CA LEU A 82 6.31 -1.36 13.94
C LEU A 82 7.47 -0.66 13.22
N PRO A 83 7.55 -0.76 11.88
CA PRO A 83 8.66 -0.15 11.13
C PRO A 83 8.56 1.38 11.07
N SER A 84 9.68 2.01 10.72
CA SER A 84 9.69 3.40 10.26
C SER A 84 8.85 3.53 9.00
N LEU A 85 8.05 4.59 8.94
CA LEU A 85 7.15 4.83 7.80
C LEU A 85 6.96 6.34 7.58
N PRO A 86 7.09 6.86 6.34
CA PRO A 86 6.61 8.19 6.02
C PRO A 86 5.08 8.18 5.98
N VAL A 87 4.47 9.17 6.63
CA VAL A 87 3.01 9.28 6.76
C VAL A 87 2.55 10.71 6.56
N PHE A 88 1.36 10.88 6.00
CA PHE A 88 0.58 12.08 6.21
C PHE A 88 -0.09 12.00 7.57
N SER A 89 -0.10 13.11 8.26
CA SER A 89 -0.68 13.22 9.59
C SER A 89 -1.71 14.34 9.63
N ILE A 90 -2.88 14.04 10.20
CA ILE A 90 -3.90 15.02 10.54
C ILE A 90 -4.41 14.73 11.95
N THR A 91 -4.61 15.79 12.76
CA THR A 91 -5.21 15.66 14.09
C THR A 91 -6.71 15.93 14.00
N HIS A 92 -7.50 14.98 14.46
CA HIS A 92 -8.92 15.11 14.74
C HIS A 92 -9.16 15.45 16.21
N VAL A 93 -10.05 16.41 16.48
CA VAL A 93 -10.47 16.76 17.83
C VAL A 93 -12.00 16.84 17.84
N GLY A 94 -12.66 15.87 18.44
CA GLY A 94 -14.11 15.79 18.45
C GLY A 94 -14.66 14.40 18.72
N PRO A 95 -15.96 14.19 18.50
CA PRO A 95 -16.59 12.88 18.58
C PRO A 95 -16.18 12.02 17.37
N LEU A 96 -16.19 10.69 17.53
CA LEU A 96 -15.95 9.77 16.40
C LEU A 96 -17.13 9.73 15.45
N THR A 97 -18.35 9.79 15.99
CA THR A 97 -19.62 9.78 15.23
C THR A 97 -20.56 10.85 15.78
N GLY A 98 -21.55 11.26 14.97
CA GLY A 98 -22.52 12.29 15.38
C GLY A 98 -21.90 13.70 15.50
N GLY A 99 -22.54 14.57 16.26
CA GLY A 99 -22.15 15.98 16.41
C GLY A 99 -22.54 16.87 15.22
N PRO A 100 -22.22 18.17 15.27
CA PRO A 100 -22.42 19.09 14.15
C PRO A 100 -21.64 18.66 12.92
N GLU A 101 -22.15 19.00 11.73
CA GLU A 101 -21.44 18.74 10.45
C GLU A 101 -20.04 19.36 10.48
N GLY A 102 -19.04 18.61 10.01
CA GLY A 102 -17.63 19.02 9.97
C GLY A 102 -16.87 18.76 11.29
N THR A 103 -17.47 18.13 12.31
CA THR A 103 -16.83 17.93 13.62
C THR A 103 -16.50 16.49 13.96
N ASN A 104 -17.02 15.51 13.25
CA ASN A 104 -16.76 14.09 13.52
C ASN A 104 -15.57 13.55 12.71
N LEU A 105 -15.14 12.34 13.05
CA LEU A 105 -14.00 11.69 12.41
C LEU A 105 -14.23 11.43 10.90
N ALA A 106 -15.47 11.12 10.48
CA ALA A 106 -15.78 10.90 9.08
C ALA A 106 -15.59 12.16 8.26
N ASP A 107 -15.96 13.35 8.79
CA ASP A 107 -15.73 14.64 8.14
C ASP A 107 -14.23 14.97 8.02
N THR A 108 -13.47 14.67 9.07
CA THR A 108 -12.01 14.81 9.05
C THR A 108 -11.39 13.91 7.98
N TRP A 109 -11.85 12.65 7.91
CA TRP A 109 -11.38 11.68 6.91
C TRP A 109 -11.75 12.10 5.48
N LYS A 110 -12.98 12.59 5.26
CA LYS A 110 -13.43 13.08 3.96
C LYS A 110 -12.52 14.21 3.45
N GLY A 111 -12.28 15.23 4.29
CA GLY A 111 -11.38 16.33 3.91
C GLY A 111 -9.94 15.89 3.66
N PHE A 112 -9.48 14.85 4.35
CA PHE A 112 -8.17 14.26 4.14
C PHE A 112 -8.10 13.49 2.81
N ALA A 113 -9.11 12.69 2.50
CA ALA A 113 -9.22 11.97 1.22
C ALA A 113 -9.31 12.94 0.03
N GLU A 114 -10.07 14.04 0.17
CA GLU A 114 -10.14 15.10 -0.84
C GLU A 114 -8.79 15.78 -1.06
N PHE A 115 -8.03 16.05 0.00
CA PHE A 115 -6.68 16.61 -0.10
C PHE A 115 -5.74 15.69 -0.89
N ILE A 116 -5.71 14.39 -0.57
CA ILE A 116 -4.90 13.39 -1.28
C ILE A 116 -5.35 13.27 -2.74
N GLY A 117 -6.65 13.12 -2.97
CA GLY A 117 -7.23 12.90 -4.29
C GLY A 117 -7.04 14.09 -5.23
N SER A 118 -7.28 15.31 -4.75
CA SER A 118 -7.14 16.55 -5.55
C SER A 118 -5.70 16.84 -5.97
N ARG A 119 -4.72 16.30 -5.26
CA ARG A 119 -3.30 16.48 -5.52
C ARG A 119 -2.64 15.28 -6.17
N SER A 120 -3.39 14.22 -6.46
CA SER A 120 -2.88 12.96 -7.05
C SER A 120 -1.69 12.36 -6.27
N ILE A 121 -1.71 12.48 -4.94
CA ILE A 121 -0.59 12.06 -4.09
C ILE A 121 -0.46 10.53 -4.11
N LEU A 122 0.78 10.04 -4.22
CA LEU A 122 1.08 8.62 -4.14
C LEU A 122 1.03 8.14 -2.68
N VAL A 123 0.03 7.35 -2.37
CA VAL A 123 -0.14 6.71 -1.05
C VAL A 123 0.27 5.24 -1.09
N GLY A 124 0.63 4.68 0.08
CA GLY A 124 0.99 3.27 0.22
C GLY A 124 -0.17 2.41 0.72
N ASP A 125 0.03 1.10 0.65
CA ASP A 125 -0.91 0.08 1.16
C ASP A 125 -0.58 -0.40 2.60
N ASP A 126 0.40 0.24 3.24
CA ASP A 126 0.66 0.02 4.66
C ASP A 126 -0.55 0.39 5.52
N PRO A 127 -0.70 -0.23 6.71
CA PRO A 127 -1.82 0.06 7.57
C PRO A 127 -1.94 1.53 7.98
N THR A 128 -3.12 2.13 7.77
CA THR A 128 -3.46 3.42 8.36
C THR A 128 -3.42 3.30 9.88
N ARG A 129 -2.78 4.27 10.55
CA ARG A 129 -2.62 4.32 12.01
C ARG A 129 -3.54 5.37 12.60
N PHE A 130 -4.28 5.01 13.64
CA PHE A 130 -5.11 5.91 14.44
C PHE A 130 -4.53 5.94 15.86
N LEU A 131 -3.89 7.06 16.24
CA LEU A 131 -3.23 7.24 17.54
C LEU A 131 -4.16 8.01 18.47
N TYR A 132 -4.59 7.38 19.57
CA TYR A 132 -5.53 7.95 20.52
C TYR A 132 -4.78 8.64 21.66
N HIS A 133 -4.56 9.97 21.51
CA HIS A 133 -3.86 10.77 22.52
C HIS A 133 -4.70 11.04 23.76
N GLU A 134 -6.02 11.27 23.57
CA GLU A 134 -6.97 11.54 24.65
C GLU A 134 -8.34 10.93 24.32
N GLY A 135 -9.17 10.72 25.34
CA GLY A 135 -10.58 10.39 25.20
C GLY A 135 -10.93 8.93 25.45
N LEU A 136 -9.96 8.01 25.60
CA LEU A 136 -10.26 6.60 25.90
C LEU A 136 -10.93 6.43 27.26
N ASP A 137 -10.73 7.35 28.20
CA ASP A 137 -11.37 7.43 29.52
C ASP A 137 -12.79 7.99 29.44
N THR A 138 -13.19 8.60 28.31
CA THR A 138 -14.55 9.14 28.12
C THR A 138 -15.49 8.17 27.41
N VAL A 139 -15.01 6.99 27.00
CA VAL A 139 -15.78 5.98 26.27
C VAL A 139 -17.01 5.56 27.04
N GLY A 140 -18.19 5.62 26.42
CA GLY A 140 -19.49 5.29 26.99
C GLY A 140 -20.11 6.41 27.84
N THR A 141 -19.53 7.61 27.90
CA THR A 141 -20.09 8.78 28.56
C THR A 141 -20.85 9.68 27.59
N GLU A 142 -21.70 10.59 28.09
CA GLU A 142 -22.43 11.57 27.25
C GLU A 142 -21.51 12.60 26.57
N ASN A 143 -20.26 12.73 27.03
CA ASN A 143 -19.29 13.72 26.57
C ASN A 143 -18.08 13.08 25.85
N GLU A 144 -18.31 12.03 25.09
CA GLU A 144 -17.23 11.40 24.31
C GLU A 144 -16.54 12.40 23.39
N ARG A 145 -15.26 12.61 23.63
CA ARG A 145 -14.41 13.48 22.81
C ARG A 145 -13.01 12.94 22.76
N PHE A 146 -12.46 12.85 21.56
CA PHE A 146 -11.15 12.28 21.32
C PHE A 146 -10.19 13.32 20.73
N VAL A 147 -8.92 13.22 21.11
CA VAL A 147 -7.80 13.78 20.39
C VAL A 147 -7.09 12.63 19.72
N LEU A 148 -7.25 12.56 18.40
CA LEU A 148 -6.85 11.43 17.60
C LEU A 148 -5.96 11.91 16.44
N GLU A 149 -4.77 11.35 16.30
CA GLU A 149 -3.94 11.55 15.12
C GLU A 149 -4.19 10.41 14.13
N VAL A 150 -4.59 10.76 12.90
CA VAL A 150 -4.67 9.83 11.77
C VAL A 150 -3.38 9.93 10.97
N GLN A 151 -2.68 8.80 10.81
CA GLN A 151 -1.47 8.67 10.02
C GLN A 151 -1.76 7.77 8.81
N TYR A 152 -1.68 8.35 7.62
CA TYR A 152 -1.88 7.63 6.36
C TYR A 152 -0.55 7.45 5.63
N PRO A 153 -0.21 6.24 5.14
CA PRO A 153 1.07 5.97 4.51
C PRO A 153 1.34 6.88 3.30
N TYR A 154 2.51 7.52 3.26
CA TYR A 154 2.97 8.34 2.14
C TYR A 154 4.08 7.61 1.40
N HIS A 155 3.78 7.08 0.21
CA HIS A 155 4.71 6.18 -0.46
C HIS A 155 5.82 6.89 -1.23
N LEU A 156 5.64 8.12 -1.72
CA LEU A 156 6.64 8.79 -2.56
C LEU A 156 8.04 8.85 -1.92
N PRO A 157 8.22 9.21 -0.62
CA PRO A 157 9.56 9.20 -0.01
C PRO A 157 10.20 7.81 0.00
N MET A 158 9.41 6.75 0.23
CA MET A 158 9.93 5.37 0.19
C MET A 158 10.32 4.97 -1.24
N TRP A 159 9.54 5.39 -2.23
CA TRP A 159 9.81 5.14 -3.64
C TRP A 159 11.13 5.80 -4.08
N LEU A 160 11.37 7.06 -3.65
CA LEU A 160 12.61 7.78 -3.93
C LEU A 160 13.82 7.10 -3.27
N ASP A 161 13.73 6.78 -1.97
CA ASP A 161 14.79 6.10 -1.23
C ASP A 161 15.15 4.74 -1.88
N ALA A 162 14.13 3.98 -2.30
CA ALA A 162 14.33 2.68 -2.94
C ALA A 162 14.94 2.79 -4.34
N LEU A 163 14.53 3.79 -5.14
CA LEU A 163 15.12 4.05 -6.46
C LEU A 163 16.61 4.39 -6.31
N GLU A 164 16.96 5.33 -5.44
CA GLU A 164 18.35 5.74 -5.21
C GLU A 164 19.20 4.56 -4.75
N ALA A 165 18.75 3.80 -3.77
CA ALA A 165 19.44 2.62 -3.26
C ALA A 165 19.62 1.56 -4.37
N GLY A 166 18.57 1.28 -5.15
CA GLY A 166 18.62 0.32 -6.24
C GLY A 166 19.59 0.73 -7.34
N VAL A 167 19.54 1.98 -7.80
CA VAL A 167 20.48 2.47 -8.83
C VAL A 167 21.92 2.46 -8.30
N THR A 168 22.12 2.85 -7.05
CA THR A 168 23.45 2.81 -6.41
C THR A 168 23.99 1.38 -6.41
N GLN A 169 23.16 0.40 -6.10
CA GLN A 169 23.55 -1.01 -6.04
C GLN A 169 23.95 -1.58 -7.42
N TYR A 170 23.19 -1.25 -8.47
CA TYR A 170 23.36 -1.87 -9.79
C TYR A 170 24.27 -1.07 -10.74
N ALA A 171 24.29 0.26 -10.61
CA ALA A 171 25.01 1.14 -11.55
C ALA A 171 26.00 2.12 -10.86
N GLY A 172 26.04 2.10 -9.51
CA GLY A 172 26.94 2.92 -8.73
C GLY A 172 26.39 4.31 -8.37
N PRO A 173 27.08 5.02 -7.43
CA PRO A 173 26.57 6.27 -6.88
C PRO A 173 26.54 7.43 -7.89
N GLU A 174 27.41 7.44 -8.89
CA GLU A 174 27.40 8.48 -9.92
C GLU A 174 26.16 8.36 -10.83
N ALA A 175 25.78 7.13 -11.21
CA ALA A 175 24.55 6.88 -11.95
C ALA A 175 23.31 7.23 -11.09
N ALA A 176 23.32 6.89 -9.81
CA ALA A 176 22.27 7.25 -8.89
C ALA A 176 22.10 8.77 -8.81
N ALA A 177 23.19 9.55 -8.68
CA ALA A 177 23.12 11.01 -8.67
C ALA A 177 22.50 11.57 -9.97
N ARG A 178 22.82 10.98 -11.14
CA ARG A 178 22.22 11.41 -12.41
C ARG A 178 20.74 11.05 -12.51
N VAL A 179 20.33 9.86 -12.07
CA VAL A 179 18.93 9.43 -12.08
C VAL A 179 18.11 10.26 -11.11
N MET A 180 18.63 10.54 -9.91
CA MET A 180 17.94 11.27 -8.84
C MET A 180 17.97 12.80 -9.02
N ALA A 181 18.65 13.35 -10.02
CA ALA A 181 18.76 14.79 -10.23
C ALA A 181 17.39 15.49 -10.20
N GLY A 182 17.26 16.52 -9.34
CA GLY A 182 16.03 17.32 -9.17
C GLY A 182 14.96 16.67 -8.30
N SER A 183 15.30 15.66 -7.47
CA SER A 183 14.38 15.06 -6.51
C SER A 183 14.26 15.83 -5.20
N GLU A 184 15.16 16.81 -4.96
CA GLU A 184 15.23 17.59 -3.73
C GLU A 184 13.91 18.33 -3.46
N GLY A 185 13.33 18.14 -2.28
CA GLY A 185 12.07 18.78 -1.87
C GLY A 185 10.80 18.26 -2.58
N LEU A 186 10.92 17.25 -3.46
CA LEU A 186 9.77 16.71 -4.20
C LEU A 186 8.70 16.13 -3.27
N ALA A 187 9.11 15.44 -2.21
CA ALA A 187 8.19 14.91 -1.21
C ALA A 187 7.50 16.04 -0.42
N ASP A 188 8.21 17.14 -0.14
CA ASP A 188 7.70 18.28 0.63
C ASP A 188 6.71 19.14 -0.16
N ALA A 189 6.78 19.09 -1.49
CA ALA A 189 5.88 19.85 -2.37
C ALA A 189 4.42 19.41 -2.23
N LEU A 190 4.15 18.17 -1.77
CA LEU A 190 2.81 17.57 -1.64
C LEU A 190 1.97 17.73 -2.93
N ASP A 191 2.63 17.61 -4.07
CA ASP A 191 2.05 17.76 -5.40
C ASP A 191 2.34 16.51 -6.23
N GLY A 192 1.33 15.67 -6.40
CA GLY A 192 1.45 14.43 -7.16
C GLY A 192 1.70 14.63 -8.65
N ARG A 193 1.36 15.80 -9.22
CA ARG A 193 1.66 16.12 -10.61
C ARG A 193 3.15 16.38 -10.79
N LEU A 194 3.75 17.19 -9.93
CA LEU A 194 5.21 17.40 -9.94
C LEU A 194 5.95 16.08 -9.73
N ALA A 195 5.46 15.26 -8.79
CA ALA A 195 6.01 13.93 -8.57
C ALA A 195 5.93 13.05 -9.82
N ALA A 196 4.79 13.04 -10.51
CA ALA A 196 4.59 12.27 -11.74
C ALA A 196 5.53 12.72 -12.87
N GLU A 197 5.65 14.02 -13.10
CA GLU A 197 6.54 14.58 -14.13
C GLU A 197 8.01 14.23 -13.84
N TRP A 198 8.45 14.40 -12.59
CA TRP A 198 9.81 14.05 -12.20
C TRP A 198 10.08 12.54 -12.33
N VAL A 199 9.17 11.69 -11.83
CA VAL A 199 9.32 10.23 -11.89
C VAL A 199 9.41 9.74 -13.32
N GLN A 200 8.57 10.25 -14.24
CA GLN A 200 8.65 9.90 -15.65
C GLN A 200 10.03 10.22 -16.24
N ALA A 201 10.54 11.43 -15.98
CA ALA A 201 11.88 11.83 -16.41
C ALA A 201 12.98 11.02 -15.71
N ALA A 202 12.83 10.65 -14.44
CA ALA A 202 13.79 9.81 -13.72
C ALA A 202 13.89 8.40 -14.31
N VAL A 203 12.77 7.79 -14.69
CA VAL A 203 12.76 6.47 -15.35
C VAL A 203 13.42 6.52 -16.76
N GLU A 204 13.25 7.61 -17.49
CA GLU A 204 13.98 7.81 -18.75
C GLU A 204 15.50 7.94 -18.54
N ARG A 205 15.92 8.59 -17.43
CA ARG A 205 17.34 8.62 -17.04
C ARG A 205 17.82 7.22 -16.65
N LEU A 206 17.01 6.48 -15.87
CA LEU A 206 17.31 5.10 -15.50
C LEU A 206 17.50 4.20 -16.71
N ASP A 207 16.66 4.31 -17.74
CA ASP A 207 16.79 3.52 -18.98
C ASP A 207 18.13 3.75 -19.70
N ARG A 208 18.68 4.97 -19.60
CA ARG A 208 20.00 5.32 -20.17
C ARG A 208 21.17 4.84 -19.30
N GLU A 209 21.04 4.97 -17.98
CA GLU A 209 22.11 4.63 -17.03
C GLU A 209 22.22 3.12 -16.76
N VAL A 210 21.12 2.39 -16.91
CA VAL A 210 21.01 0.94 -16.69
C VAL A 210 20.43 0.28 -17.92
N PRO A 211 21.24 -0.06 -18.96
CA PRO A 211 20.76 -0.62 -20.22
C PRO A 211 20.13 -2.01 -20.10
N ASP A 212 20.53 -2.81 -19.11
CA ASP A 212 19.97 -4.15 -18.88
C ASP A 212 18.56 -4.07 -18.29
N GLU A 213 17.56 -4.63 -19.00
CA GLU A 213 16.15 -4.60 -18.58
C GLU A 213 15.91 -5.38 -17.28
N ARG A 214 16.67 -6.44 -17.01
CA ARG A 214 16.52 -7.25 -15.78
C ARG A 214 17.00 -6.48 -14.57
N GLU A 215 18.10 -5.73 -14.70
CA GLU A 215 18.60 -4.85 -13.64
C GLU A 215 17.60 -3.71 -13.36
N ARG A 216 17.07 -3.07 -14.40
CA ARG A 216 16.00 -2.06 -14.24
C ARG A 216 14.77 -2.64 -13.56
N ALA A 217 14.37 -3.86 -13.93
CA ALA A 217 13.26 -4.54 -13.28
C ALA A 217 13.54 -4.80 -11.79
N CYS A 218 14.75 -5.23 -11.43
CA CYS A 218 15.16 -5.41 -10.03
C CYS A 218 15.09 -4.10 -9.24
N ILE A 219 15.62 -3.01 -9.80
CA ILE A 219 15.60 -1.68 -9.21
C ILE A 219 14.14 -1.23 -8.96
N LEU A 220 13.33 -1.22 -10.01
CA LEU A 220 11.96 -0.71 -9.95
C LEU A 220 11.01 -1.63 -9.16
N ASN A 221 11.23 -2.95 -9.15
CA ASN A 221 10.52 -3.85 -8.25
C ASN A 221 10.76 -3.49 -6.77
N GLY A 222 11.95 -2.98 -6.42
CA GLY A 222 12.26 -2.48 -5.09
C GLY A 222 11.46 -1.23 -4.70
N CYS A 223 10.97 -0.47 -5.67
CA CYS A 223 10.17 0.75 -5.44
C CYS A 223 8.68 0.47 -5.19
N ALA A 224 8.22 -0.78 -5.25
CA ALA A 224 6.83 -1.12 -5.03
C ALA A 224 6.41 -0.83 -3.59
N HIS A 225 5.18 -0.32 -3.41
CA HIS A 225 4.58 -0.24 -2.08
C HIS A 225 4.30 -1.66 -1.54
N HIS A 226 4.15 -1.76 -0.22
CA HIS A 226 3.94 -3.03 0.44
C HIS A 226 2.61 -3.67 0.01
N TYR A 227 2.59 -5.02 0.04
CA TYR A 227 1.37 -5.76 -0.24
C TYR A 227 0.37 -5.61 0.92
N ILE A 228 -0.92 -5.49 0.61
CA ILE A 228 -1.97 -5.30 1.61
C ILE A 228 -2.02 -6.50 2.56
N VAL A 229 -1.87 -6.27 3.87
CA VAL A 229 -1.82 -7.33 4.89
C VAL A 229 -3.02 -8.27 4.80
N GLN A 230 -4.24 -7.70 4.73
CA GLN A 230 -5.48 -8.50 4.63
C GLN A 230 -5.49 -9.38 3.36
N SER A 231 -5.03 -8.85 2.21
CA SER A 231 -4.96 -9.61 0.96
C SER A 231 -3.95 -10.76 1.06
N GLY A 232 -2.83 -10.53 1.74
CA GLY A 232 -1.83 -11.56 2.02
C GLY A 232 -2.39 -12.69 2.88
N ASP A 233 -3.11 -12.36 3.94
CA ASP A 233 -3.75 -13.35 4.81
C ASP A 233 -4.80 -14.18 4.06
N LEU A 234 -5.58 -13.54 3.18
CA LEU A 234 -6.56 -14.23 2.34
C LEU A 234 -5.91 -15.18 1.34
N LEU A 235 -4.82 -14.74 0.70
CA LEU A 235 -4.06 -15.59 -0.22
C LEU A 235 -3.46 -16.78 0.52
N LYS A 236 -2.89 -16.56 1.71
CA LYS A 236 -2.37 -17.64 2.55
C LYS A 236 -3.47 -18.63 2.93
N ALA A 237 -4.62 -18.15 3.38
CA ALA A 237 -5.76 -19.01 3.73
C ALA A 237 -6.24 -19.83 2.53
N ALA A 238 -6.34 -19.20 1.34
CA ALA A 238 -6.71 -19.90 0.10
C ALA A 238 -5.66 -20.95 -0.30
N TRP A 239 -4.37 -20.67 -0.09
CA TRP A 239 -3.27 -21.60 -0.34
C TRP A 239 -3.35 -22.84 0.58
N ASP A 240 -3.60 -22.62 1.87
CA ASP A 240 -3.76 -23.69 2.86
C ASP A 240 -5.03 -24.53 2.57
N GLU A 241 -6.16 -23.88 2.18
CA GLU A 241 -7.44 -24.53 1.85
C GLU A 241 -7.32 -25.49 0.66
N VAL A 242 -6.56 -25.11 -0.38
CA VAL A 242 -6.36 -25.97 -1.56
C VAL A 242 -5.27 -27.01 -1.37
N GLY A 243 -4.76 -27.21 -0.15
CA GLY A 243 -3.76 -28.21 0.18
C GLY A 243 -2.41 -27.99 -0.51
N HIS A 244 -2.03 -26.74 -0.76
CA HIS A 244 -0.81 -26.31 -1.42
C HIS A 244 -0.69 -26.81 -2.89
N ASP A 245 -1.81 -26.97 -3.58
CA ASP A 245 -1.87 -27.24 -5.04
C ASP A 245 -1.98 -25.92 -5.81
N LEU A 246 -0.94 -25.55 -6.56
CA LEU A 246 -0.90 -24.29 -7.31
C LEU A 246 -1.96 -24.24 -8.40
N ARG A 247 -2.27 -25.34 -9.08
CA ARG A 247 -3.32 -25.37 -10.11
C ARG A 247 -4.70 -25.16 -9.50
N ALA A 248 -4.95 -25.75 -8.34
CA ALA A 248 -6.20 -25.54 -7.59
C ALA A 248 -6.30 -24.10 -7.07
N LEU A 249 -5.20 -23.50 -6.57
CA LEU A 249 -5.17 -22.11 -6.15
C LEU A 249 -5.49 -21.17 -7.31
N VAL A 250 -4.84 -21.34 -8.46
CA VAL A 250 -5.08 -20.48 -9.65
C VAL A 250 -6.54 -20.56 -10.11
N ARG A 251 -7.16 -21.74 -10.11
CA ARG A 251 -8.61 -21.87 -10.39
C ARG A 251 -9.44 -21.09 -9.38
N LYS A 252 -9.19 -21.30 -8.07
CA LYS A 252 -9.90 -20.59 -6.99
C LYS A 252 -9.80 -19.07 -7.11
N LEU A 253 -8.60 -18.53 -7.38
CA LEU A 253 -8.40 -17.09 -7.55
C LEU A 253 -9.11 -16.53 -8.79
N THR A 254 -9.34 -17.35 -9.80
CA THR A 254 -10.08 -16.97 -11.02
C THR A 254 -11.58 -16.93 -10.76
N ASP A 255 -12.10 -17.92 -10.03
CA ASP A 255 -13.52 -18.06 -9.71
C ASP A 255 -13.97 -17.10 -8.59
N GLU A 256 -13.08 -16.83 -7.62
CA GLU A 256 -13.31 -15.95 -6.48
C GLU A 256 -12.30 -14.78 -6.48
N PRO A 257 -12.46 -13.79 -7.31
CA PRO A 257 -11.42 -12.80 -7.63
C PRO A 257 -11.23 -11.73 -6.54
N PHE A 258 -10.81 -12.09 -5.36
CA PHE A 258 -10.56 -11.14 -4.25
C PHE A 258 -9.20 -10.39 -4.34
N LEU A 259 -8.28 -10.82 -5.23
CA LEU A 259 -6.96 -10.18 -5.40
C LEU A 259 -6.91 -9.18 -6.57
N GLY A 260 -8.02 -8.93 -7.27
CA GLY A 260 -8.09 -7.92 -8.32
C GLY A 260 -7.39 -8.27 -9.65
N GLY A 261 -7.06 -9.54 -9.87
CA GLY A 261 -6.44 -10.06 -11.10
C GLY A 261 -7.24 -11.21 -11.74
N LYS A 262 -6.85 -11.58 -12.95
CA LYS A 262 -7.14 -12.88 -13.55
C LYS A 262 -5.84 -13.66 -13.61
N TYR A 263 -5.88 -14.90 -13.17
CA TYR A 263 -4.70 -15.75 -13.02
C TYR A 263 -4.79 -16.95 -13.96
N SER A 264 -3.70 -17.29 -14.62
CA SER A 264 -3.59 -18.49 -15.46
C SER A 264 -2.18 -19.04 -15.44
N LEU A 265 -2.04 -20.34 -15.77
CA LEU A 265 -0.73 -20.98 -15.90
C LEU A 265 -0.36 -21.08 -17.37
N ASP A 266 0.88 -20.74 -17.69
CA ASP A 266 1.50 -21.03 -18.98
C ASP A 266 2.59 -22.08 -18.78
N GLU A 267 2.30 -23.30 -19.22
CA GLU A 267 3.18 -24.47 -19.13
C GLU A 267 3.73 -24.88 -20.50
N SER A 268 3.58 -24.01 -21.52
CA SER A 268 4.01 -24.31 -22.90
C SER A 268 5.51 -24.21 -23.13
N GLY A 269 6.22 -23.47 -22.26
CA GLY A 269 7.67 -23.27 -22.33
C GLY A 269 8.49 -24.18 -21.43
N GLU A 270 9.82 -24.05 -21.49
CA GLU A 270 10.73 -24.78 -20.57
C GLU A 270 10.58 -24.35 -19.10
N GLU A 271 10.23 -23.10 -18.88
CA GLU A 271 9.97 -22.53 -17.56
C GLU A 271 8.47 -22.24 -17.42
N PRO A 272 7.75 -22.92 -16.49
CA PRO A 272 6.35 -22.63 -16.29
C PRO A 272 6.17 -21.25 -15.64
N LEU A 273 5.17 -20.51 -16.12
CA LEU A 273 4.85 -19.16 -15.70
C LEU A 273 3.44 -19.07 -15.16
N LEU A 274 3.27 -18.25 -14.13
CA LEU A 274 1.97 -17.78 -13.70
C LEU A 274 1.73 -16.42 -14.36
N ILE A 275 0.70 -16.34 -15.17
CA ILE A 275 0.31 -15.11 -15.87
C ILE A 275 -0.77 -14.40 -15.04
N ILE A 276 -0.54 -13.12 -14.77
CA ILE A 276 -1.46 -12.25 -14.05
C ILE A 276 -1.91 -11.13 -14.99
N GLU A 277 -3.19 -11.09 -15.30
CA GLU A 277 -3.83 -9.98 -16.00
C GLU A 277 -4.55 -9.09 -14.98
N ARG A 278 -4.14 -7.84 -14.87
CA ARG A 278 -4.70 -6.90 -13.91
C ARG A 278 -6.10 -6.44 -14.34
N ARG A 279 -7.06 -6.44 -13.42
CA ARG A 279 -8.38 -5.84 -13.65
C ARG A 279 -8.29 -4.32 -13.65
N PRO A 280 -9.25 -3.62 -14.28
CA PRO A 280 -9.32 -2.17 -14.22
C PRO A 280 -9.37 -1.63 -12.78
N ALA A 281 -8.67 -0.53 -12.53
CA ALA A 281 -8.65 0.14 -11.23
C ALA A 281 -10.02 0.70 -10.85
N ARG A 282 -10.76 1.15 -11.85
CA ARG A 282 -12.09 1.78 -11.73
C ARG A 282 -13.03 1.10 -12.72
N GLN A 283 -13.51 -0.09 -12.35
CA GLN A 283 -14.30 -0.95 -13.24
C GLN A 283 -15.50 -0.25 -13.83
N GLU A 284 -16.31 0.43 -13.02
CA GLU A 284 -17.55 1.09 -13.47
C GLU A 284 -17.28 2.16 -14.55
N THR A 285 -16.32 3.06 -14.31
CA THR A 285 -15.97 4.10 -15.28
C THR A 285 -15.21 3.55 -16.49
N TYR A 286 -14.47 2.46 -16.32
CA TYR A 286 -13.85 1.71 -17.43
C TYR A 286 -14.91 1.13 -18.37
N ASP A 287 -15.97 0.54 -17.83
CA ASP A 287 -17.06 -0.07 -18.63
C ASP A 287 -17.87 0.99 -19.39
N GLN A 288 -18.02 2.19 -18.81
CA GLN A 288 -18.72 3.33 -19.43
C GLN A 288 -17.86 4.06 -20.47
N ALA A 289 -16.54 3.98 -20.40
CA ALA A 289 -15.66 4.65 -21.33
C ALA A 289 -15.73 4.03 -22.73
N THR A 290 -15.81 4.87 -23.76
CA THR A 290 -15.82 4.45 -25.18
C THR A 290 -14.49 4.78 -25.87
N ASP A 291 -13.82 5.82 -25.43
CA ASP A 291 -12.50 6.17 -25.93
C ASP A 291 -11.42 5.22 -25.41
N PRO A 292 -10.53 4.67 -26.26
CA PRO A 292 -9.48 3.74 -25.83
C PRO A 292 -8.47 4.34 -24.84
N ALA A 293 -8.12 5.62 -24.96
CA ALA A 293 -7.21 6.28 -24.04
C ALA A 293 -7.86 6.45 -22.66
N GLU A 294 -9.14 6.84 -22.65
CA GLU A 294 -9.92 6.94 -21.41
C GLU A 294 -10.07 5.56 -20.74
N LYS A 295 -10.34 4.49 -21.50
CA LYS A 295 -10.36 3.14 -20.94
C LYS A 295 -9.04 2.78 -20.26
N ARG A 296 -7.90 3.00 -20.91
CA ARG A 296 -6.58 2.74 -20.32
C ARG A 296 -6.32 3.60 -19.09
N TYR A 297 -6.74 4.87 -19.10
CA TYR A 297 -6.67 5.76 -17.94
C TYR A 297 -7.47 5.22 -16.75
N GLN A 298 -8.71 4.76 -16.97
CA GLN A 298 -9.56 4.19 -15.93
C GLN A 298 -9.04 2.83 -15.43
N ALA A 299 -8.35 2.08 -16.27
CA ALA A 299 -7.76 0.81 -15.90
C ALA A 299 -6.44 0.95 -15.13
N CYS A 300 -5.67 2.02 -15.34
CA CYS A 300 -4.38 2.22 -14.67
C CYS A 300 -4.55 2.59 -13.20
N PHE A 301 -3.83 1.87 -12.32
CA PHE A 301 -3.83 2.12 -10.87
C PHE A 301 -2.90 3.26 -10.45
N CYS A 302 -1.79 3.44 -11.17
CA CYS A 302 -0.72 4.30 -10.72
C CYS A 302 -0.99 5.79 -11.01
N PRO A 303 -1.10 6.65 -9.98
CA PRO A 303 -1.31 8.08 -10.17
C PRO A 303 -0.12 8.77 -10.86
N LEU A 304 1.10 8.19 -10.79
CA LEU A 304 2.31 8.78 -11.36
C LEU A 304 2.36 8.69 -12.91
N VAL A 305 1.55 7.83 -13.54
CA VAL A 305 1.60 7.64 -15.00
C VAL A 305 0.24 7.66 -15.69
N ARG A 306 -0.87 7.49 -14.96
CA ARG A 306 -2.19 7.37 -15.59
C ARG A 306 -2.63 8.63 -16.35
N ASP A 307 -2.28 9.82 -15.85
CA ASP A 307 -2.62 11.08 -16.53
C ASP A 307 -1.85 11.21 -17.84
N ALA A 308 -0.61 10.72 -17.91
CA ALA A 308 0.15 10.67 -19.16
C ALA A 308 -0.52 9.79 -20.23
N ILE A 309 -1.18 8.69 -19.82
CA ILE A 309 -1.95 7.83 -20.75
C ILE A 309 -3.10 8.64 -21.39
N ARG A 310 -3.86 9.37 -20.56
CA ARG A 310 -4.97 10.21 -21.04
C ARG A 310 -4.49 11.34 -21.94
N ASP A 311 -3.38 11.99 -21.54
CA ASP A 311 -2.80 13.12 -22.25
C ASP A 311 -2.02 12.71 -23.52
N GLY A 312 -1.90 11.39 -23.81
CA GLY A 312 -1.15 10.87 -24.95
C GLY A 312 0.37 11.08 -24.85
N LYS A 313 0.88 11.30 -23.64
CA LYS A 313 2.32 11.47 -23.39
C LYS A 313 3.02 10.11 -23.37
N ALA A 314 4.17 10.02 -24.04
CA ALA A 314 5.02 8.84 -23.96
C ALA A 314 5.67 8.75 -22.59
N VAL A 315 5.57 7.59 -21.96
CA VAL A 315 6.27 7.24 -20.72
C VAL A 315 6.94 5.90 -20.91
N SER A 316 8.17 5.76 -20.43
CA SER A 316 8.89 4.49 -20.53
C SER A 316 8.10 3.35 -19.88
N ARG A 317 7.99 2.22 -20.58
CA ARG A 317 7.37 1.00 -20.06
C ARG A 317 8.09 0.48 -18.80
N SER A 318 9.39 0.77 -18.68
CA SER A 318 10.20 0.34 -17.53
C SER A 318 9.56 0.75 -16.21
N PHE A 319 8.84 1.89 -16.14
CA PHE A 319 8.13 2.31 -14.95
C PHE A 319 7.22 1.20 -14.38
N CYS A 320 6.55 0.43 -15.24
CA CYS A 320 5.60 -0.61 -14.81
C CYS A 320 6.25 -1.81 -14.11
N HIS A 321 7.58 -1.94 -14.12
CA HIS A 321 8.27 -2.92 -13.27
C HIS A 321 8.01 -2.68 -11.77
N CYS A 322 7.72 -1.44 -11.35
CA CYS A 322 7.29 -1.16 -9.98
C CYS A 322 6.07 -2.04 -9.56
N SER A 323 5.07 -2.17 -10.43
CA SER A 323 3.94 -3.09 -10.18
C SER A 323 4.37 -4.57 -10.13
N GLY A 324 5.43 -4.95 -10.84
CA GLY A 324 6.02 -6.29 -10.74
C GLY A 324 6.53 -6.60 -9.33
N GLY A 325 7.09 -5.62 -8.64
CA GLY A 325 7.53 -5.76 -7.24
C GLY A 325 6.38 -6.05 -6.27
N TRP A 326 5.18 -5.48 -6.53
CA TRP A 326 3.98 -5.75 -5.76
C TRP A 326 3.52 -7.21 -5.93
N TYR A 327 3.51 -7.72 -7.16
CA TYR A 327 3.22 -9.15 -7.43
C TYR A 327 4.31 -10.08 -6.90
N ALA A 328 5.57 -9.65 -6.85
CA ALA A 328 6.61 -10.44 -6.24
C ALA A 328 6.38 -10.66 -4.74
N GLN A 329 5.86 -9.63 -4.01
CA GLN A 329 5.47 -9.76 -2.60
C GLN A 329 4.24 -10.66 -2.44
N GLU A 330 3.23 -10.54 -3.31
CA GLU A 330 2.05 -11.40 -3.33
C GLU A 330 2.44 -12.89 -3.42
N TRP A 331 3.24 -13.24 -4.42
CA TRP A 331 3.59 -14.64 -4.67
C TRP A 331 4.72 -15.17 -3.79
N GLU A 332 5.44 -14.31 -3.08
CA GLU A 332 6.34 -14.72 -2.00
C GLU A 332 5.58 -15.43 -0.87
N ILE A 333 4.33 -15.05 -0.61
CA ILE A 333 3.45 -15.68 0.39
C ILE A 333 3.21 -17.15 0.08
N VAL A 334 3.03 -17.48 -1.21
CA VAL A 334 2.78 -18.84 -1.69
C VAL A 334 4.08 -19.64 -1.81
N PHE A 335 5.12 -19.02 -2.39
CA PHE A 335 6.36 -19.72 -2.72
C PHE A 335 7.38 -19.75 -1.57
N GLY A 336 7.16 -18.99 -0.48
CA GLY A 336 8.11 -18.85 0.64
C GLY A 336 9.43 -18.15 0.26
N ARG A 337 9.52 -17.64 -0.97
CA ARG A 337 10.65 -16.87 -1.50
C ARG A 337 10.17 -15.92 -2.59
N LYS A 338 10.82 -14.76 -2.72
CA LYS A 338 10.50 -13.76 -3.72
C LYS A 338 10.75 -14.30 -5.13
N PRO A 339 9.71 -14.40 -5.99
CA PRO A 339 9.88 -14.87 -7.37
C PRO A 339 10.38 -13.77 -8.29
N GLU A 340 10.96 -14.16 -9.44
CA GLU A 340 11.19 -13.26 -10.57
C GLU A 340 9.84 -12.91 -11.21
N VAL A 341 9.58 -11.61 -11.42
CA VAL A 341 8.39 -11.12 -12.11
C VAL A 341 8.82 -10.34 -13.35
N ARG A 342 8.27 -10.74 -14.49
CA ARG A 342 8.51 -10.10 -15.80
C ARG A 342 7.30 -9.32 -16.26
N LEU A 343 7.52 -8.15 -16.82
CA LEU A 343 6.49 -7.35 -17.47
C LEU A 343 6.23 -7.90 -18.88
N VAL A 344 5.02 -8.40 -19.12
CA VAL A 344 4.63 -8.94 -20.45
C VAL A 344 4.11 -7.83 -21.34
N GLN A 345 3.13 -7.05 -20.84
CA GLN A 345 2.56 -5.90 -21.56
C GLN A 345 2.02 -4.86 -20.58
N THR A 346 1.92 -3.62 -21.03
CA THR A 346 1.46 -2.50 -20.22
C THR A 346 0.56 -1.54 -20.98
N MET A 347 -0.33 -0.88 -20.28
CA MET A 347 -1.18 0.19 -20.84
C MET A 347 -0.37 1.38 -21.34
N LEU A 348 0.87 1.59 -20.87
CA LEU A 348 1.77 2.62 -21.38
C LEU A 348 2.20 2.35 -22.84
N GLU A 349 2.16 1.10 -23.27
CA GLU A 349 2.42 0.68 -24.66
C GLU A 349 1.13 0.60 -25.51
N GLY A 350 0.00 1.02 -24.96
CA GLY A 350 -1.29 0.97 -25.66
C GLY A 350 -2.05 -0.35 -25.52
N ALA A 351 -1.57 -1.29 -24.69
CA ALA A 351 -2.32 -2.53 -24.42
C ALA A 351 -3.61 -2.28 -23.62
N ASP A 352 -4.58 -3.18 -23.74
CA ASP A 352 -5.87 -3.08 -23.06
C ASP A 352 -5.81 -3.50 -21.58
N ALA A 353 -4.78 -4.22 -21.18
CA ALA A 353 -4.51 -4.63 -19.80
C ALA A 353 -3.02 -4.71 -19.52
N CYS A 354 -2.63 -4.50 -18.25
CA CYS A 354 -1.29 -4.86 -17.81
C CYS A 354 -1.22 -6.35 -17.51
N ARG A 355 -0.18 -7.04 -18.05
CA ARG A 355 0.10 -8.46 -17.79
C ARG A 355 1.51 -8.64 -17.25
N PHE A 356 1.61 -9.51 -16.27
CA PHE A 356 2.86 -9.90 -15.62
C PHE A 356 3.01 -11.41 -15.67
N ALA A 357 4.24 -11.88 -15.80
CA ALA A 357 4.61 -13.28 -15.72
C ALA A 357 5.47 -13.50 -14.48
N VAL A 358 4.98 -14.33 -13.56
CA VAL A 358 5.71 -14.74 -12.36
C VAL A 358 6.34 -16.10 -12.65
N LYS A 359 7.66 -16.19 -12.49
CA LYS A 359 8.37 -17.47 -12.66
C LYS A 359 8.01 -18.40 -11.52
N ILE A 360 7.47 -19.56 -11.85
CA ILE A 360 7.10 -20.58 -10.87
C ILE A 360 8.37 -21.34 -10.43
N PRO A 361 8.66 -21.41 -9.12
CA PRO A 361 9.80 -22.17 -8.65
C PRO A 361 9.62 -23.67 -8.87
N PRO A 362 10.72 -24.45 -9.05
CA PRO A 362 10.63 -25.90 -9.13
C PRO A 362 9.91 -26.53 -7.92
N GLY A 363 9.04 -27.52 -8.20
CA GLY A 363 8.33 -28.27 -7.18
C GLY A 363 6.95 -27.73 -6.79
N PHE A 364 6.44 -26.70 -7.49
CA PHE A 364 5.09 -26.15 -7.28
C PHE A 364 4.06 -26.60 -8.35
N LEU A 365 4.51 -27.28 -9.41
CA LEU A 365 3.67 -27.91 -10.45
C LEU A 365 3.96 -29.38 -10.60
#